data_b8529fa74419f922f87593eafe29ad79
#
_entry.id   b8529fa74419f922f87593eafe29ad79
#
_cell.length_a   1.000
_cell.length_b   1.000
_cell.length_c   1.000
_cell.angle_alpha   90.00
_cell.angle_beta   90.00
_cell.angle_gamma   90.00
#
_symmetry.space_group_name_H-M   'P 1'
#
loop_
_entity.id
_entity.type
_entity.pdbx_description
1 polymer ?
#
loop_
_entity_poly.entity_id
_entity_poly.type
_entity_poly.pdbx_seq_one_letter_code
_entity_poly.pdbx_strand_id
1 'polypeptide(L)'
;YSRQLLNKYKASGWLESLSRGVMAIKGNGRNALVALACYNEQLGKQYRVAAHSALELEGFNHYVPMGKPTLMVAHGNDKAPSWLKTNIFDHNYILFSTDVFQYVPTSNVPIEKYSLLASSPELAFMECLLLSSKRYSLMDLYYIMEQLTSLRPKVVQELLEHTTSYKVKRLF
;
A
#
# COMPACT_ATOMS: atom_id res chain seq x y z
N TYR A 1 1.07 -17.52 19.40
CA TYR A 1 0.25 -18.75 19.45
C TYR A 1 1.10 -19.97 19.13
N SER A 2 0.87 -21.11 19.83
CA SER A 2 1.62 -22.32 19.55
C SER A 2 1.20 -22.92 18.20
N ARG A 3 2.17 -23.46 17.46
CA ARG A 3 1.94 -24.12 16.15
C ARG A 3 0.94 -25.28 16.26
N GLN A 4 0.93 -25.97 17.41
CA GLN A 4 0.01 -27.08 17.68
C GLN A 4 -1.44 -26.60 17.78
N LEU A 5 -1.68 -25.44 18.42
CA LEU A 5 -3.01 -24.85 18.54
C LEU A 5 -3.56 -24.42 17.18
N LEU A 6 -2.72 -23.77 16.36
CA LEU A 6 -3.09 -23.39 14.99
C LEU A 6 -3.46 -24.60 14.11
N ASN A 7 -2.70 -25.73 14.26
CA ASN A 7 -3.01 -26.94 13.54
C ASN A 7 -4.34 -27.57 14.00
N LYS A 8 -4.68 -27.52 15.29
CA LYS A 8 -5.99 -27.95 15.82
C LYS A 8 -7.13 -27.12 15.22
N TYR A 9 -7.00 -25.80 15.20
CA TYR A 9 -8.02 -24.92 14.59
C TYR A 9 -8.16 -25.11 13.08
N LYS A 10 -7.07 -25.44 12.38
CA LYS A 10 -7.13 -25.81 10.97
C LYS A 10 -7.87 -27.15 10.78
N ALA A 11 -7.56 -28.16 11.60
CA ALA A 11 -8.20 -29.48 11.54
C ALA A 11 -9.69 -29.42 11.88
N SER A 12 -10.11 -28.55 12.82
CA SER A 12 -11.51 -28.33 13.17
C SER A 12 -12.27 -27.44 12.18
N GLY A 13 -11.60 -26.91 11.14
CA GLY A 13 -12.24 -26.09 10.12
C GLY A 13 -12.52 -24.63 10.51
N TRP A 14 -12.01 -24.18 11.67
CA TRP A 14 -12.11 -22.77 12.09
C TRP A 14 -11.14 -21.85 11.35
N LEU A 15 -9.96 -22.40 10.97
CA LEU A 15 -8.94 -21.69 10.21
C LEU A 15 -8.74 -22.34 8.84
N GLU A 16 -8.58 -21.54 7.82
CA GLU A 16 -8.09 -21.95 6.49
C GLU A 16 -6.69 -21.39 6.25
N SER A 17 -5.85 -22.18 5.59
CA SER A 17 -4.51 -21.73 5.17
C SER A 17 -4.62 -21.06 3.80
N LEU A 18 -4.37 -19.78 3.74
CA LEU A 18 -4.42 -19.01 2.50
C LEU A 18 -3.10 -19.10 1.72
N SER A 19 -1.99 -19.09 2.44
CA SER A 19 -0.65 -19.12 1.89
C SER A 19 0.32 -19.62 2.97
N ARG A 20 1.60 -19.80 2.62
CA ARG A 20 2.63 -20.17 3.60
C ARG A 20 2.76 -19.10 4.68
N GLY A 21 2.39 -19.44 5.91
CA GLY A 21 2.43 -18.55 7.06
C GLY A 21 1.26 -17.58 7.18
N VAL A 22 0.23 -17.69 6.31
CA VAL A 22 -0.98 -16.88 6.36
C VAL A 22 -2.19 -17.78 6.56
N MET A 23 -2.93 -17.52 7.62
CA MET A 23 -4.17 -18.21 7.97
C MET A 23 -5.28 -17.19 8.16
N ALA A 24 -6.49 -17.55 7.78
CA ALA A 24 -7.68 -16.74 7.99
C ALA A 24 -8.76 -17.57 8.70
N ILE A 25 -9.66 -16.89 9.41
CA ILE A 25 -10.86 -17.50 9.93
C ILE A 25 -11.77 -17.84 8.74
N LYS A 26 -12.26 -19.08 8.70
CA LYS A 26 -13.13 -19.54 7.61
C LYS A 26 -14.40 -18.68 7.55
N GLY A 27 -14.73 -18.17 6.38
CA GLY A 27 -15.90 -17.32 6.15
C GLY A 27 -15.65 -15.82 6.35
N ASN A 28 -14.50 -15.39 6.86
CA ASN A 28 -14.14 -13.98 6.85
C ASN A 28 -13.76 -13.51 5.43
N GLY A 29 -14.16 -12.29 5.11
CA GLY A 29 -13.77 -11.65 3.84
C GLY A 29 -12.24 -11.62 3.67
N ARG A 30 -11.80 -11.69 2.42
CA ARG A 30 -10.36 -11.63 2.07
C ARG A 30 -9.96 -10.20 1.73
N ASN A 31 -10.16 -9.29 2.69
CA ASN A 31 -9.83 -7.88 2.53
C ASN A 31 -8.31 -7.68 2.54
N ALA A 32 -7.78 -7.13 1.45
CA ALA A 32 -6.35 -6.90 1.24
C ALA A 32 -5.77 -5.85 2.20
N LEU A 33 -6.53 -4.80 2.50
CA LEU A 33 -6.10 -3.72 3.41
C LEU A 33 -5.98 -4.24 4.85
N VAL A 34 -6.98 -5.01 5.30
CA VAL A 34 -6.97 -5.63 6.63
C VAL A 34 -5.81 -6.62 6.75
N ALA A 35 -5.56 -7.42 5.72
CA ALA A 35 -4.44 -8.36 5.70
C ALA A 35 -3.08 -7.65 5.82
N LEU A 36 -2.91 -6.53 5.13
CA LEU A 36 -1.68 -5.73 5.19
C LEU A 36 -1.49 -5.08 6.57
N ALA A 37 -2.54 -4.49 7.14
CA ALA A 37 -2.51 -3.88 8.46
C ALA A 37 -2.20 -4.93 9.56
N CYS A 38 -2.88 -6.07 9.50
CA CYS A 38 -2.64 -7.19 10.42
C CYS A 38 -1.19 -7.73 10.33
N TYR A 39 -0.65 -7.84 9.11
CA TYR A 39 0.71 -8.29 8.89
C TYR A 39 1.74 -7.33 9.50
N ASN A 40 1.56 -6.03 9.28
CA ASN A 40 2.41 -5.00 9.86
C ASN A 40 2.41 -5.06 11.39
N GLU A 41 1.24 -5.11 12.00
CA GLU A 41 1.10 -5.11 13.46
C GLU A 41 1.69 -6.38 14.09
N GLN A 42 1.41 -7.55 13.52
CA GLN A 42 1.86 -8.83 14.09
C GLN A 42 3.37 -9.04 13.96
N LEU A 43 4.00 -8.50 12.93
CA LEU A 43 5.41 -8.76 12.63
C LEU A 43 6.29 -7.50 12.73
N GLY A 44 5.74 -6.38 13.20
CA GLY A 44 6.47 -5.11 13.32
C GLY A 44 7.01 -4.62 11.96
N LYS A 45 6.25 -4.85 10.88
CA LYS A 45 6.62 -4.43 9.53
C LYS A 45 6.02 -3.07 9.19
N GLN A 46 6.59 -2.42 8.17
CA GLN A 46 6.19 -1.08 7.73
C GLN A 46 5.86 -1.03 6.23
N TYR A 47 5.11 -2.03 5.76
CA TYR A 47 4.52 -1.95 4.44
C TYR A 47 3.39 -0.92 4.48
N ARG A 48 3.38 0.00 3.53
CA ARG A 48 2.35 1.04 3.49
C ARG A 48 1.60 1.04 2.16
N VAL A 49 0.35 1.42 2.22
CA VAL A 49 -0.41 1.75 1.01
C VAL A 49 0.17 3.02 0.42
N ALA A 50 0.35 3.06 -0.89
CA ALA A 50 1.15 4.08 -1.55
C ALA A 50 0.58 4.47 -2.93
N ALA A 51 1.17 5.48 -3.55
CA ALA A 51 0.77 5.98 -4.86
C ALA A 51 -0.75 6.23 -4.95
N HIS A 52 -1.40 5.91 -6.10
CA HIS A 52 -2.84 6.16 -6.27
C HIS A 52 -3.70 5.48 -5.20
N SER A 53 -3.32 4.29 -4.72
CA SER A 53 -4.11 3.61 -3.68
C SER A 53 -4.13 4.35 -2.34
N ALA A 54 -3.07 5.09 -2.00
CA ALA A 54 -3.08 5.97 -0.83
C ALA A 54 -3.98 7.21 -1.07
N LEU A 55 -3.96 7.76 -2.28
CA LEU A 55 -4.85 8.86 -2.67
C LEU A 55 -6.32 8.44 -2.64
N GLU A 56 -6.65 7.23 -3.08
CA GLU A 56 -8.00 6.66 -3.00
C GLU A 56 -8.50 6.54 -1.56
N LEU A 57 -7.64 6.16 -0.61
CA LEU A 57 -7.99 6.11 0.82
C LEU A 57 -8.31 7.49 1.39
N GLU A 58 -7.72 8.55 0.86
CA GLU A 58 -7.99 9.96 1.23
C GLU A 58 -9.18 10.57 0.44
N GLY A 59 -9.84 9.77 -0.41
CA GLY A 59 -11.03 10.20 -1.17
C GLY A 59 -10.74 10.78 -2.55
N PHE A 60 -9.51 10.78 -3.02
CA PHE A 60 -9.13 11.21 -4.37
C PHE A 60 -9.35 10.07 -5.37
N ASN A 61 -10.60 9.85 -5.77
CA ASN A 61 -10.98 8.77 -6.67
C ASN A 61 -10.85 9.20 -8.13
N HIS A 62 -9.76 8.83 -8.77
CA HIS A 62 -9.55 9.08 -10.21
C HIS A 62 -9.65 7.80 -11.06
N TYR A 63 -9.51 6.65 -10.46
CA TYR A 63 -9.47 5.38 -11.17
C TYR A 63 -10.71 4.52 -10.89
N VAL A 64 -11.48 4.25 -11.94
CA VAL A 64 -12.46 3.15 -11.92
C VAL A 64 -11.74 1.91 -12.43
N PRO A 65 -11.34 0.97 -11.58
CA PRO A 65 -10.61 -0.20 -12.03
C PRO A 65 -11.51 -1.07 -12.92
N MET A 66 -11.08 -1.34 -14.14
CA MET A 66 -11.67 -2.37 -14.96
C MET A 66 -11.11 -3.73 -14.52
N GLY A 67 -11.88 -4.46 -13.72
CA GLY A 67 -11.48 -5.78 -13.19
C GLY A 67 -11.15 -5.75 -11.70
N LYS A 68 -10.29 -6.67 -11.26
CA LYS A 68 -9.86 -6.76 -9.86
C LYS A 68 -9.00 -5.54 -9.49
N PRO A 69 -9.39 -4.78 -8.45
CA PRO A 69 -8.67 -3.57 -8.07
C PRO A 69 -7.23 -3.88 -7.66
N THR A 70 -6.38 -2.90 -7.82
CA THR A 70 -4.95 -2.98 -7.52
C THR A 70 -4.63 -2.18 -6.27
N LEU A 71 -3.91 -2.79 -5.34
CA LEU A 71 -3.38 -2.13 -4.15
C LEU A 71 -1.88 -1.90 -4.32
N MET A 72 -1.49 -0.63 -4.41
CA MET A 72 -0.10 -0.22 -4.48
C MET A 72 0.51 -0.25 -3.09
N VAL A 73 1.59 -1.02 -2.92
CA VAL A 73 2.25 -1.20 -1.62
C VAL A 73 3.73 -0.84 -1.75
N ALA A 74 4.13 0.18 -1.01
CA ALA A 74 5.53 0.55 -0.88
C ALA A 74 6.19 -0.22 0.27
N HIS A 75 7.43 -0.60 0.03
CA HIS A 75 8.28 -1.24 1.04
C HIS A 75 9.69 -0.66 0.99
N GLY A 76 10.40 -0.73 2.11
CA GLY A 76 11.83 -0.45 2.18
C GLY A 76 12.67 -1.68 1.79
N ASN A 77 13.79 -1.87 2.47
CA ASN A 77 14.76 -2.93 2.18
C ASN A 77 14.29 -4.36 2.55
N ASP A 78 13.13 -4.50 3.17
CA ASP A 78 12.59 -5.79 3.56
C ASP A 78 12.19 -6.64 2.35
N LYS A 79 12.55 -7.92 2.40
CA LYS A 79 12.11 -8.88 1.37
C LYS A 79 10.61 -9.11 1.47
N ALA A 80 9.91 -8.79 0.40
CA ALA A 80 8.45 -8.95 0.35
C ALA A 80 8.02 -10.42 0.57
N PRO A 81 7.05 -10.67 1.45
CA PRO A 81 6.55 -12.00 1.70
C PRO A 81 5.81 -12.56 0.48
N SER A 82 5.85 -13.87 0.31
CA SER A 82 5.30 -14.55 -0.87
C SER A 82 3.79 -14.35 -1.02
N TRP A 83 3.05 -14.18 0.08
CA TRP A 83 1.60 -14.04 0.04
C TRP A 83 1.13 -12.73 -0.62
N LEU A 84 1.94 -11.67 -0.62
CA LEU A 84 1.64 -10.43 -1.36
C LEU A 84 1.65 -10.63 -2.89
N LYS A 85 2.19 -11.74 -3.38
CA LYS A 85 2.21 -12.08 -4.81
C LYS A 85 1.06 -13.01 -5.21
N THR A 86 0.19 -13.37 -4.27
CA THR A 86 -0.92 -14.29 -4.51
C THR A 86 -2.21 -13.53 -4.80
N ASN A 87 -3.11 -14.11 -5.60
CA ASN A 87 -4.40 -13.51 -5.97
C ASN A 87 -5.56 -13.94 -5.04
N ILE A 88 -5.23 -14.24 -3.76
CA ILE A 88 -6.21 -14.77 -2.80
C ILE A 88 -7.09 -13.70 -2.13
N PHE A 89 -6.66 -12.44 -2.19
CA PHE A 89 -7.39 -11.29 -1.62
C PHE A 89 -8.27 -10.61 -2.66
N ASP A 90 -9.10 -9.67 -2.21
CA ASP A 90 -9.98 -8.85 -3.06
C ASP A 90 -9.23 -7.88 -3.99
N HIS A 91 -7.97 -7.54 -3.68
CA HIS A 91 -7.08 -6.72 -4.50
C HIS A 91 -5.86 -7.51 -4.99
N ASN A 92 -5.29 -7.07 -6.11
CA ASN A 92 -3.96 -7.48 -6.54
C ASN A 92 -2.93 -6.54 -5.93
N TYR A 93 -1.92 -7.08 -5.25
CA TYR A 93 -0.84 -6.26 -4.71
C TYR A 93 0.20 -5.94 -5.79
N ILE A 94 0.57 -4.68 -5.89
CA ILE A 94 1.73 -4.23 -6.66
C ILE A 94 2.74 -3.63 -5.69
N LEU A 95 3.90 -4.28 -5.61
CA LEU A 95 4.98 -3.92 -4.72
C LEU A 95 6.03 -3.08 -5.45
N PHE A 96 6.51 -2.01 -4.82
CA PHE A 96 7.61 -1.21 -5.33
C PHE A 96 8.45 -0.62 -4.19
N SER A 97 9.72 -0.36 -4.48
CA SER A 97 10.63 0.30 -3.55
C SER A 97 10.50 1.81 -3.65
N THR A 98 10.64 2.48 -2.50
CA THR A 98 10.62 3.93 -2.35
C THR A 98 11.89 4.46 -1.69
N ASP A 99 13.00 3.73 -1.81
CA ASP A 99 14.30 4.07 -1.19
C ASP A 99 14.86 5.42 -1.65
N VAL A 100 14.30 5.97 -2.73
CA VAL A 100 14.64 7.31 -3.24
C VAL A 100 14.12 8.45 -2.37
N PHE A 101 13.17 8.19 -1.47
CA PHE A 101 12.63 9.19 -0.54
C PHE A 101 13.22 8.98 0.85
N GLN A 102 14.07 9.91 1.29
CA GLN A 102 14.66 9.90 2.64
C GLN A 102 13.67 10.46 3.69
N TYR A 103 12.79 11.36 3.29
CA TYR A 103 11.67 11.84 4.08
C TYR A 103 10.40 11.12 3.63
N VAL A 104 9.70 10.48 4.57
CA VAL A 104 8.55 9.59 4.27
C VAL A 104 7.37 9.99 5.15
N PRO A 105 6.63 11.06 4.80
CA PRO A 105 5.43 11.46 5.54
C PRO A 105 4.31 10.44 5.33
N THR A 106 3.79 9.90 6.42
CA THR A 106 2.75 8.87 6.42
C THR A 106 1.57 9.28 7.29
N SER A 107 0.42 8.67 7.01
CA SER A 107 -0.79 8.72 7.83
C SER A 107 -1.18 7.32 8.29
N ASN A 108 -1.94 7.26 9.38
CA ASN A 108 -2.54 6.04 9.88
C ASN A 108 -4.04 6.07 9.60
N VAL A 109 -4.50 5.14 8.78
CA VAL A 109 -5.90 5.00 8.41
C VAL A 109 -6.52 3.87 9.24
N PRO A 110 -7.55 4.14 10.08
CA PRO A 110 -8.22 3.10 10.84
C PRO A 110 -8.96 2.16 9.90
N ILE A 111 -8.74 0.85 10.05
CA ILE A 111 -9.44 -0.18 9.31
C ILE A 111 -9.81 -1.34 10.24
N GLU A 112 -11.09 -1.55 10.45
CA GLU A 112 -11.61 -2.48 11.48
C GLU A 112 -10.97 -2.22 12.84
N LYS A 113 -10.23 -3.19 13.38
CA LYS A 113 -9.50 -3.08 14.66
C LYS A 113 -8.01 -2.75 14.47
N TYR A 114 -7.55 -2.55 13.24
CA TYR A 114 -6.16 -2.31 12.90
C TYR A 114 -5.91 -0.87 12.47
N SER A 115 -4.65 -0.50 12.43
CA SER A 115 -4.17 0.76 11.85
C SER A 115 -3.36 0.46 10.58
N LEU A 116 -3.82 0.98 9.47
CA LEU A 116 -3.18 0.81 8.17
C LEU A 116 -2.25 1.99 7.88
N LEU A 117 -0.99 1.71 7.62
CA LEU A 117 -0.02 2.73 7.25
C LEU A 117 -0.22 3.12 5.78
N ALA A 118 -0.36 4.42 5.50
CA ALA A 118 -0.50 4.98 4.16
C ALA A 118 0.47 6.14 3.93
N SER A 119 0.89 6.36 2.68
CA SER A 119 1.62 7.55 2.29
C SER A 119 0.72 8.79 2.39
N SER A 120 1.28 9.92 2.86
CA SER A 120 0.53 11.18 2.78
C SER A 120 0.20 11.54 1.33
N PRO A 121 -0.79 12.40 1.05
CA PRO A 121 -1.15 12.77 -0.32
C PRO A 121 0.03 13.31 -1.13
N GLU A 122 0.92 14.12 -0.50
CA GLU A 122 2.10 14.67 -1.14
C GLU A 122 3.09 13.56 -1.54
N LEU A 123 3.39 12.65 -0.62
CA LEU A 123 4.27 11.51 -0.91
C LEU A 123 3.64 10.58 -1.94
N ALA A 124 2.36 10.27 -1.80
CA ALA A 124 1.62 9.39 -2.71
C ALA A 124 1.64 9.91 -4.16
N PHE A 125 1.49 11.22 -4.35
CA PHE A 125 1.62 11.83 -5.67
C PHE A 125 3.06 11.71 -6.22
N MET A 126 4.08 11.97 -5.40
CA MET A 126 5.47 11.78 -5.83
C MET A 126 5.82 10.33 -6.15
N GLU A 127 5.20 9.38 -5.48
CA GLU A 127 5.30 7.95 -5.81
C GLU A 127 4.64 7.65 -7.17
N CYS A 128 3.52 8.30 -7.51
CA CYS A 128 2.94 8.21 -8.85
C CYS A 128 3.90 8.77 -9.91
N LEU A 129 4.56 9.92 -9.66
CA LEU A 129 5.59 10.48 -10.53
C LEU A 129 6.79 9.52 -10.71
N LEU A 130 7.23 8.88 -9.62
CA LEU A 130 8.30 7.89 -9.65
C LEU A 130 7.95 6.72 -10.59
N LEU A 131 6.70 6.28 -10.56
CA LEU A 131 6.18 5.17 -11.36
C LEU A 131 5.70 5.57 -12.76
N SER A 132 5.81 6.85 -13.14
CA SER A 132 5.46 7.33 -14.49
C SER A 132 6.20 6.52 -15.56
N SER A 133 5.63 6.43 -16.75
CA SER A 133 6.09 5.59 -17.86
C SER A 133 5.96 4.07 -17.66
N LYS A 134 5.90 3.59 -16.42
CA LYS A 134 5.68 2.16 -16.12
C LYS A 134 4.21 1.86 -15.78
N ARG A 135 3.55 2.79 -15.10
CA ARG A 135 2.19 2.62 -14.56
C ARG A 135 1.24 3.76 -14.88
N TYR A 136 1.75 4.97 -15.03
CA TYR A 136 0.97 6.18 -15.28
C TYR A 136 1.45 6.87 -16.53
N SER A 137 0.53 7.30 -17.40
CA SER A 137 0.82 8.26 -18.44
C SER A 137 0.98 9.66 -17.83
N LEU A 138 1.56 10.60 -18.58
CA LEU A 138 1.62 12.00 -18.13
C LEU A 138 0.23 12.62 -17.99
N MET A 139 -0.73 12.15 -18.78
CA MET A 139 -2.12 12.58 -18.71
C MET A 139 -2.80 12.11 -17.42
N ASP A 140 -2.56 10.85 -17.00
CA ASP A 140 -3.08 10.33 -15.73
C ASP A 140 -2.54 11.16 -14.56
N LEU A 141 -1.24 11.48 -14.57
CA LEU A 141 -0.59 12.29 -13.54
C LEU A 141 -1.16 13.71 -13.49
N TYR A 142 -1.45 14.29 -14.64
CA TYR A 142 -2.09 15.60 -14.73
C TYR A 142 -3.47 15.58 -14.07
N TYR A 143 -4.31 14.61 -14.41
CA TYR A 143 -5.64 14.48 -13.79
C TYR A 143 -5.60 14.19 -12.29
N ILE A 144 -4.63 13.41 -11.81
CA ILE A 144 -4.42 13.21 -10.38
C ILE A 144 -4.06 14.54 -9.72
N MET A 145 -3.15 15.32 -10.31
CA MET A 145 -2.70 16.59 -9.75
C MET A 145 -3.83 17.63 -9.68
N GLU A 146 -4.72 17.69 -10.67
CA GLU A 146 -5.88 18.59 -10.64
C GLU A 146 -6.80 18.37 -9.44
N GLN A 147 -6.88 17.14 -8.93
CA GLN A 147 -7.69 16.80 -7.77
C GLN A 147 -7.01 17.14 -6.44
N LEU A 148 -5.68 17.27 -6.43
CA LEU A 148 -4.88 17.50 -5.23
C LEU A 148 -4.84 18.99 -4.84
N THR A 149 -5.99 19.54 -4.47
CA THR A 149 -6.14 20.96 -4.14
C THR A 149 -5.63 21.36 -2.75
N SER A 150 -5.32 20.39 -1.89
CA SER A 150 -4.98 20.59 -0.47
C SER A 150 -3.58 20.15 -0.08
N LEU A 151 -2.65 20.05 -1.04
CA LEU A 151 -1.26 19.70 -0.75
C LEU A 151 -0.61 20.76 0.16
N ARG A 152 0.18 20.30 1.14
CA ARG A 152 0.92 21.14 2.07
C ARG A 152 2.27 21.56 1.46
N PRO A 153 2.50 22.85 1.13
CA PRO A 153 3.70 23.28 0.40
C PRO A 153 5.00 22.94 1.13
N LYS A 154 5.03 23.01 2.46
CA LYS A 154 6.22 22.67 3.26
C LYS A 154 6.59 21.18 3.11
N VAL A 155 5.59 20.28 3.14
CA VAL A 155 5.81 18.84 2.98
C VAL A 155 6.31 18.52 1.57
N VAL A 156 5.73 19.17 0.56
CA VAL A 156 6.19 19.06 -0.83
C VAL A 156 7.64 19.50 -0.97
N GLN A 157 8.01 20.65 -0.38
CA GLN A 157 9.38 21.17 -0.42
C GLN A 157 10.37 20.19 0.23
N GLU A 158 10.06 19.69 1.41
CA GLU A 158 10.90 18.71 2.13
C GLU A 158 11.06 17.41 1.31
N LEU A 159 9.99 16.93 0.67
CA LEU A 159 10.05 15.76 -0.20
C LEU A 159 10.98 15.97 -1.40
N LEU A 160 10.90 17.14 -2.05
CA LEU A 160 11.75 17.48 -3.20
C LEU A 160 13.22 17.65 -2.79
N GLU A 161 13.49 18.21 -1.62
CA GLU A 161 14.86 18.38 -1.11
C GLU A 161 15.49 17.03 -0.75
N HIS A 162 14.73 16.13 -0.11
CA HIS A 162 15.23 14.88 0.42
C HIS A 162 15.01 13.66 -0.51
N THR A 163 14.60 13.87 -1.76
CA THR A 163 14.56 12.78 -2.75
C THR A 163 15.84 12.73 -3.58
N THR A 164 16.32 11.52 -3.85
CA THR A 164 17.44 11.27 -4.77
C THR A 164 17.00 11.12 -6.22
N SER A 165 15.68 11.12 -6.48
CA SER A 165 15.13 10.89 -7.81
C SER A 165 15.06 12.17 -8.65
N TYR A 166 15.99 12.33 -9.60
CA TYR A 166 15.91 13.41 -10.60
C TYR A 166 14.63 13.39 -11.42
N LYS A 167 14.08 12.19 -11.66
CA LYS A 167 12.82 12.04 -12.39
C LYS A 167 11.67 12.72 -11.67
N VAL A 168 11.54 12.49 -10.36
CA VAL A 168 10.50 13.14 -9.55
C VAL A 168 10.69 14.65 -9.55
N LYS A 169 11.91 15.13 -9.31
CA LYS A 169 12.22 16.58 -9.31
C LYS A 169 11.92 17.30 -10.63
N ARG A 170 12.00 16.60 -11.76
CA ARG A 170 11.74 17.18 -13.07
C ARG A 170 10.29 17.13 -13.52
N LEU A 171 9.51 16.20 -12.98
CA LEU A 171 8.11 16.02 -13.35
C LEU A 171 7.17 16.81 -12.45
N PHE A 172 7.59 17.07 -11.20
CA PHE A 172 6.86 17.94 -10.26
C PHE A 172 7.10 19.41 -10.60
#